data_1b39cadbc6503ec2520464b3cfb5ab2f
#
_entry.id   1b39cadbc6503ec2520464b3cfb5ab2f
#
_cell.length_a   1.000
_cell.length_b   1.000
_cell.length_c   1.000
_cell.angle_alpha   90.00
_cell.angle_beta   90.00
_cell.angle_gamma   90.00
#
_symmetry.space_group_name_H-M   'P 1'
#
loop_
_entity.id
_entity.type
_entity.pdbx_description
1 polymer ?
#
loop_
_entity_poly.entity_id
_entity_poly.type
_entity_poly.pdbx_seq_one_letter_code
_entity_poly.pdbx_strand_id
1 'polypeptide(L)'
;MIPQAAEYLLKWETKAFAYLALTLKDGTPQVTPIWFDWDGTHLIINTARRRVKDKALHRRAPVALAIPDPHDAYRYMQIRGVVEDETEEGGYDMICRLNEKYHGQRDYPKRPGEVRVTYKVRPTQVFSNIR
;
A
#
# COMPACT_ATOMS: atom_id res chain seq x y z
N MET A 1 -17.91 1.52 2.95
CA MET A 1 -17.09 2.35 2.02
C MET A 1 -16.52 1.52 0.89
N ILE A 2 -15.98 0.32 1.16
CA ILE A 2 -15.47 -0.54 0.07
C ILE A 2 -16.65 -1.21 -0.63
N PRO A 3 -16.84 -1.00 -1.95
CA PRO A 3 -17.93 -1.66 -2.67
C PRO A 3 -17.76 -3.17 -2.62
N GLN A 4 -18.83 -3.89 -2.33
CA GLN A 4 -18.80 -5.34 -2.17
C GLN A 4 -18.20 -6.04 -3.40
N ALA A 5 -18.60 -5.60 -4.60
CA ALA A 5 -18.12 -6.22 -5.84
C ALA A 5 -16.60 -6.05 -6.06
N ALA A 6 -15.97 -5.09 -5.39
CA ALA A 6 -14.53 -4.82 -5.52
C ALA A 6 -13.72 -5.33 -4.33
N GLU A 7 -14.35 -5.88 -3.29
CA GLU A 7 -13.64 -6.34 -2.10
C GLU A 7 -12.56 -7.38 -2.41
N TYR A 8 -12.76 -8.19 -3.44
CA TYR A 8 -11.79 -9.22 -3.78
C TYR A 8 -10.41 -8.64 -4.11
N LEU A 9 -10.34 -7.39 -4.55
CA LEU A 9 -9.06 -6.73 -4.85
C LEU A 9 -8.20 -6.53 -3.60
N LEU A 10 -8.83 -6.49 -2.42
CA LEU A 10 -8.14 -6.30 -1.15
C LEU A 10 -7.73 -7.62 -0.51
N LYS A 11 -8.17 -8.75 -1.04
CA LYS A 11 -7.88 -10.05 -0.45
C LYS A 11 -6.45 -10.49 -0.74
N TRP A 12 -5.90 -11.21 0.21
CA TRP A 12 -4.56 -11.79 0.12
C TRP A 12 -4.38 -12.61 -1.16
N GLU A 13 -5.34 -13.47 -1.46
CA GLU A 13 -5.24 -14.43 -2.56
C GLU A 13 -5.24 -13.77 -3.93
N THR A 14 -5.76 -12.57 -4.03
CA THR A 14 -5.81 -11.85 -5.31
C THR A 14 -4.45 -11.33 -5.72
N LYS A 15 -3.58 -11.01 -4.74
CA LYS A 15 -2.22 -10.52 -4.99
C LYS A 15 -2.21 -9.30 -5.91
N ALA A 16 -3.21 -8.43 -5.78
CA ALA A 16 -3.27 -7.21 -6.56
C ALA A 16 -2.18 -6.25 -6.12
N PHE A 17 -1.62 -5.52 -7.08
CA PHE A 17 -0.71 -4.41 -6.76
C PHE A 17 -1.53 -3.14 -6.59
N ALA A 18 -1.03 -2.24 -5.77
CA ALA A 18 -1.56 -0.90 -5.69
C ALA A 18 -0.57 0.05 -6.35
N TYR A 19 -1.11 1.03 -7.09
CA TYR A 19 -0.31 2.11 -7.66
C TYR A 19 -0.50 3.31 -6.76
N LEU A 20 0.54 3.61 -5.98
CA LEU A 20 0.48 4.63 -4.93
C LEU A 20 0.94 5.97 -5.47
N ALA A 21 0.03 6.95 -5.40
CA ALA A 21 0.33 8.33 -5.79
C ALA A 21 0.62 9.15 -4.53
N LEU A 22 1.75 9.82 -4.54
CA LEU A 22 2.25 10.63 -3.43
C LEU A 22 2.54 12.03 -3.91
N THR A 23 2.51 13.00 -2.98
CA THR A 23 2.99 14.36 -3.23
C THR A 23 4.37 14.50 -2.61
N LEU A 24 5.36 14.84 -3.43
CA LEU A 24 6.73 15.02 -2.97
C LEU A 24 6.89 16.38 -2.30
N LYS A 25 8.06 16.60 -1.68
CA LYS A 25 8.33 17.83 -0.93
C LYS A 25 8.17 19.09 -1.78
N ASP A 26 8.52 19.02 -3.08
CA ASP A 26 8.42 20.15 -4.00
C ASP A 26 7.01 20.33 -4.58
N GLY A 27 6.04 19.55 -4.11
CA GLY A 27 4.65 19.63 -4.58
C GLY A 27 4.35 18.80 -5.81
N THR A 28 5.35 18.14 -6.41
CA THR A 28 5.11 17.32 -7.60
C THR A 28 4.59 15.93 -7.20
N PRO A 29 3.75 15.31 -8.03
CA PRO A 29 3.24 13.96 -7.74
C PRO A 29 4.22 12.88 -8.22
N GLN A 30 4.19 11.75 -7.52
CA GLN A 30 4.91 10.55 -7.92
C GLN A 30 3.98 9.36 -7.80
N VAL A 31 4.07 8.41 -8.73
CA VAL A 31 3.28 7.18 -8.66
C VAL A 31 4.18 5.97 -8.88
N THR A 32 4.04 4.95 -8.03
CA THR A 32 4.80 3.69 -8.16
C THR A 32 3.90 2.51 -7.81
N PRO A 33 4.14 1.33 -8.42
CA PRO A 33 3.47 0.10 -8.00
C PRO A 33 4.06 -0.35 -6.67
N ILE A 34 3.20 -0.82 -5.77
CA ILE A 34 3.62 -1.30 -4.46
C ILE A 34 2.87 -2.57 -4.07
N TRP A 35 3.48 -3.31 -3.17
CA TRP A 35 2.80 -4.35 -2.42
C TRP A 35 1.97 -3.71 -1.32
N PHE A 36 0.85 -4.32 -0.98
CA PHE A 36 0.04 -3.85 0.14
C PHE A 36 -0.69 -5.01 0.79
N ASP A 37 -1.19 -4.78 1.99
CA ASP A 37 -2.12 -5.67 2.66
C ASP A 37 -3.31 -4.85 3.13
N TRP A 38 -4.34 -5.52 3.60
CA TRP A 38 -5.57 -4.91 4.08
C TRP A 38 -5.94 -5.55 5.41
N ASP A 39 -6.13 -4.75 6.45
CA ASP A 39 -6.45 -5.27 7.79
C ASP A 39 -7.94 -5.21 8.12
N GLY A 40 -8.78 -4.88 7.14
CA GLY A 40 -10.23 -4.69 7.32
C GLY A 40 -10.61 -3.23 7.47
N THR A 41 -9.65 -2.36 7.74
CA THR A 41 -9.87 -0.92 7.96
C THR A 41 -8.85 -0.07 7.22
N HIS A 42 -7.59 -0.52 7.16
CA HIS A 42 -6.48 0.23 6.61
C HIS A 42 -5.77 -0.51 5.49
N LEU A 43 -5.27 0.24 4.52
CA LEU A 43 -4.25 -0.25 3.61
C LEU A 43 -2.91 -0.23 4.34
N ILE A 44 -2.20 -1.35 4.29
CA ILE A 44 -0.92 -1.52 4.96
C ILE A 44 0.18 -1.37 3.91
N ILE A 45 1.07 -0.42 4.12
CA ILE A 45 2.20 -0.13 3.22
C ILE A 45 3.48 -0.24 4.03
N ASN A 46 4.48 -0.93 3.48
CA ASN A 46 5.78 -1.05 4.15
C ASN A 46 6.86 -0.49 3.25
N THR A 47 7.78 0.26 3.85
CA THR A 47 8.93 0.81 3.14
C THR A 47 10.11 0.89 4.12
N ALA A 48 11.21 1.46 3.70
CA ALA A 48 12.38 1.66 4.55
C ALA A 48 12.58 3.14 4.82
N ARG A 49 13.06 3.46 6.03
CA ARG A 49 13.37 4.83 6.41
C ARG A 49 14.36 5.46 5.41
N ARG A 50 14.22 6.77 5.17
CA ARG A 50 15.02 7.61 4.29
C ARG A 50 14.68 7.50 2.81
N ARG A 51 13.85 6.55 2.41
CA ARG A 51 13.39 6.47 1.02
C ARG A 51 12.41 7.62 0.73
N VAL A 52 12.27 7.95 -0.55
CA VAL A 52 11.35 9.00 -0.99
C VAL A 52 9.93 8.71 -0.52
N LYS A 53 9.50 7.46 -0.64
CA LYS A 53 8.17 7.02 -0.19
C LYS A 53 7.98 7.23 1.31
N ASP A 54 8.97 6.85 2.10
CA ASP A 54 8.93 7.05 3.55
C ASP A 54 8.74 8.54 3.90
N LYS A 55 9.55 9.38 3.30
CA LYS A 55 9.49 10.82 3.57
C LYS A 55 8.13 11.40 3.19
N ALA A 56 7.58 11.00 2.04
CA ALA A 56 6.29 11.51 1.58
C ALA A 56 5.15 11.03 2.49
N LEU A 57 5.14 9.76 2.88
CA LEU A 57 4.11 9.23 3.79
C LEU A 57 4.22 9.86 5.18
N HIS A 58 5.45 10.08 5.65
CA HIS A 58 5.69 10.68 6.97
C HIS A 58 5.12 12.11 7.05
N ARG A 59 5.11 12.86 5.97
CA ARG A 59 4.54 14.21 5.94
C ARG A 59 3.02 14.24 6.05
N ARG A 60 2.36 13.08 5.94
CA ARG A 60 0.90 12.93 6.13
C ARG A 60 0.05 13.64 5.08
N ALA A 61 0.61 14.04 3.94
CA ALA A 61 -0.19 14.57 2.85
C ALA A 61 -1.17 13.48 2.36
N PRO A 62 -2.35 13.87 1.87
CA PRO A 62 -3.29 12.90 1.32
C PRO A 62 -2.67 12.07 0.21
N VAL A 63 -3.05 10.80 0.12
CA VAL A 63 -2.53 9.87 -0.88
C VAL A 63 -3.67 9.31 -1.72
N ALA A 64 -3.33 8.77 -2.87
CA ALA A 64 -4.28 8.05 -3.71
C ALA A 64 -3.65 6.74 -4.17
N LEU A 65 -4.51 5.73 -4.34
CA LEU A 65 -4.09 4.43 -4.82
C LEU A 65 -5.06 3.94 -5.88
N ALA A 66 -4.51 3.35 -6.94
CA ALA A 66 -5.31 2.60 -7.90
C ALA A 66 -4.95 1.12 -7.73
N ILE A 67 -5.96 0.29 -7.58
CA ILE A 67 -5.79 -1.16 -7.40
C ILE A 67 -6.53 -1.86 -8.53
N PRO A 68 -5.85 -2.18 -9.65
CA PRO A 68 -6.48 -2.89 -10.74
C PRO A 68 -6.51 -4.39 -10.48
N ASP A 69 -7.47 -5.05 -11.11
CA ASP A 69 -7.51 -6.50 -11.14
C ASP A 69 -6.26 -7.02 -11.86
N PRO A 70 -5.54 -7.99 -11.29
CA PRO A 70 -4.30 -8.52 -11.92
C PRO A 70 -4.51 -9.12 -13.30
N HIS A 71 -5.73 -9.52 -13.65
CA HIS A 71 -6.04 -10.16 -14.92
C HIS A 71 -6.77 -9.25 -15.89
N ASP A 72 -7.25 -8.09 -15.43
CA ASP A 72 -8.02 -7.15 -16.25
C ASP A 72 -7.89 -5.75 -15.68
N ALA A 73 -6.96 -4.97 -16.22
CA ALA A 73 -6.67 -3.62 -15.72
C ALA A 73 -7.83 -2.64 -15.90
N TYR A 74 -8.81 -2.98 -16.72
CA TYR A 74 -10.03 -2.16 -16.86
C TYR A 74 -10.95 -2.28 -15.65
N ARG A 75 -10.74 -3.28 -14.80
CA ARG A 75 -11.50 -3.48 -13.57
C ARG A 75 -10.60 -3.01 -12.42
N TYR A 76 -11.03 -1.95 -11.74
CA TYR A 76 -10.15 -1.35 -10.72
C TYR A 76 -10.94 -0.72 -9.60
N MET A 77 -10.24 -0.45 -8.52
CA MET A 77 -10.71 0.37 -7.42
C MET A 77 -9.74 1.52 -7.23
N GLN A 78 -10.29 2.72 -7.02
CA GLN A 78 -9.51 3.91 -6.72
C GLN A 78 -9.79 4.29 -5.27
N ILE A 79 -8.74 4.51 -4.49
CA ILE A 79 -8.85 4.89 -3.09
C ILE A 79 -8.10 6.19 -2.88
N ARG A 80 -8.75 7.16 -2.24
CA ARG A 80 -8.08 8.31 -1.65
C ARG A 80 -8.05 8.10 -0.16
N GLY A 81 -6.96 8.49 0.49
CA GLY A 81 -6.83 8.24 1.91
C GLY A 81 -5.80 9.12 2.60
N VAL A 82 -5.71 8.91 3.89
CA VAL A 82 -4.77 9.64 4.76
C VAL A 82 -3.98 8.64 5.58
N VAL A 83 -2.71 8.94 5.82
CA VAL A 83 -1.88 8.15 6.71
C VAL A 83 -2.38 8.36 8.14
N GLU A 84 -2.78 7.28 8.80
CA GLU A 84 -3.33 7.33 10.15
C GLU A 84 -2.35 6.80 11.18
N ASP A 85 -1.46 5.89 10.80
CA ASP A 85 -0.51 5.29 11.72
C ASP A 85 0.81 4.99 11.01
N GLU A 86 1.87 4.97 11.80
CA GLU A 86 3.22 4.73 11.33
C GLU A 86 4.01 4.07 12.47
N THR A 87 4.68 2.94 12.18
CA THR A 87 5.46 2.26 13.20
C THR A 87 6.64 1.51 12.62
N GLU A 88 7.76 1.54 13.32
CA GLU A 88 8.92 0.70 13.00
C GLU A 88 8.79 -0.67 13.65
N GLU A 89 7.98 -0.79 14.71
CA GLU A 89 7.78 -2.05 15.40
C GLU A 89 7.15 -3.06 14.45
N GLY A 90 7.78 -4.24 14.33
CA GLY A 90 7.32 -5.28 13.43
C GLY A 90 7.51 -4.99 11.94
N GLY A 91 8.28 -3.94 11.60
CA GLY A 91 8.43 -3.51 10.20
C GLY A 91 9.07 -4.58 9.31
N TYR A 92 10.11 -5.24 9.80
CA TYR A 92 10.73 -6.31 9.02
C TYR A 92 9.80 -7.53 8.89
N ASP A 93 9.10 -7.89 9.97
CA ASP A 93 8.12 -8.98 9.90
C ASP A 93 7.03 -8.67 8.87
N MET A 94 6.60 -7.43 8.78
CA MET A 94 5.58 -7.02 7.82
C MET A 94 6.07 -7.15 6.38
N ILE A 95 7.31 -6.75 6.06
CA ILE A 95 7.79 -6.92 4.69
C ILE A 95 7.96 -8.41 4.35
N CYS A 96 8.32 -9.24 5.32
CA CYS A 96 8.36 -10.68 5.12
C CYS A 96 6.97 -11.24 4.83
N ARG A 97 5.95 -10.75 5.54
CA ARG A 97 4.56 -11.13 5.30
C ARG A 97 4.11 -10.74 3.89
N LEU A 98 4.46 -9.53 3.44
CA LEU A 98 4.14 -9.11 2.08
C LEU A 98 4.89 -9.93 1.03
N ASN A 99 6.14 -10.29 1.31
CA ASN A 99 6.90 -11.16 0.42
C ASN A 99 6.21 -12.53 0.27
N GLU A 100 5.69 -13.05 1.37
CA GLU A 100 4.91 -14.30 1.35
C GLU A 100 3.66 -14.17 0.48
N LYS A 101 2.94 -13.04 0.61
CA LYS A 101 1.74 -12.79 -0.20
C LYS A 101 2.06 -12.83 -1.69
N TYR A 102 3.11 -12.14 -2.11
CA TYR A 102 3.39 -11.95 -3.55
C TYR A 102 4.31 -13.01 -4.14
N HIS A 103 5.15 -13.65 -3.33
CA HIS A 103 6.16 -14.61 -3.80
C HIS A 103 6.10 -15.97 -3.11
N GLY A 104 5.26 -16.16 -2.10
CA GLY A 104 5.11 -17.44 -1.41
C GLY A 104 6.19 -17.75 -0.39
N GLN A 105 7.09 -16.83 -0.09
CA GLN A 105 8.20 -17.04 0.84
C GLN A 105 8.38 -15.85 1.75
N ARG A 106 8.68 -16.11 3.03
CA ARG A 106 8.88 -15.03 4.01
C ARG A 106 10.32 -14.51 4.09
N ASP A 107 11.26 -15.14 3.40
CA ASP A 107 12.68 -14.84 3.51
C ASP A 107 13.10 -13.58 2.75
N TYR A 108 12.51 -12.45 3.11
CA TYR A 108 12.88 -11.17 2.50
C TYR A 108 14.31 -10.79 2.92
N PRO A 109 15.17 -10.36 1.97
CA PRO A 109 16.56 -10.03 2.30
C PRO A 109 16.66 -8.94 3.35
N LYS A 110 17.43 -9.21 4.42
CA LYS A 110 17.66 -8.23 5.47
C LYS A 110 18.97 -7.49 5.18
N ARG A 111 18.86 -6.17 4.95
CA ARG A 111 20.02 -5.34 4.62
C ARG A 111 20.56 -4.64 5.85
N PRO A 112 21.90 -4.59 6.05
CA PRO A 112 22.48 -3.91 7.20
C PRO A 112 22.07 -2.43 7.23
N GLY A 113 21.67 -1.98 8.42
CA GLY A 113 21.28 -0.58 8.62
C GLY A 113 19.91 -0.20 8.09
N GLU A 114 19.21 -1.10 7.43
CA GLU A 114 17.87 -0.81 6.93
C GLU A 114 16.85 -0.90 8.06
N VAL A 115 16.05 0.16 8.22
CA VAL A 115 14.96 0.19 9.19
C VAL A 115 13.65 0.19 8.41
N ARG A 116 12.89 -0.89 8.54
CA ARG A 116 11.58 -1.00 7.89
C ARG A 116 10.52 -0.28 8.73
N VAL A 117 9.56 0.33 8.03
CA VAL A 117 8.47 1.06 8.67
C VAL A 117 7.16 0.70 7.97
N THR A 118 6.12 0.51 8.78
CA THR A 118 4.78 0.19 8.29
C THR A 118 3.90 1.42 8.47
N TYR A 119 3.22 1.79 7.39
CA TYR A 119 2.24 2.86 7.36
C TYR A 119 0.84 2.29 7.19
N LYS A 120 -0.13 2.84 7.90
CA LYS A 120 -1.54 2.50 7.74
C LYS A 120 -2.28 3.67 7.13
N VAL A 121 -2.91 3.42 5.99
CA VAL A 121 -3.67 4.43 5.26
C VAL A 121 -5.16 4.13 5.44
N ARG A 122 -5.89 5.11 5.98
CA ARG A 122 -7.34 5.02 6.11
C ARG A 122 -8.01 5.60 4.87
N PRO A 123 -8.84 4.81 4.17
CA PRO A 123 -9.59 5.32 3.03
C PRO A 123 -10.55 6.45 3.45
N THR A 124 -10.61 7.50 2.64
CA THR A 124 -11.55 8.61 2.83
C THR A 124 -12.58 8.67 1.71
N GLN A 125 -12.21 8.23 0.51
CA GLN A 125 -13.11 8.13 -0.64
C GLN A 125 -12.70 6.92 -1.46
N VAL A 126 -13.70 6.18 -1.94
CA VAL A 126 -13.48 4.99 -2.77
C VAL A 126 -14.38 5.05 -3.98
N PHE A 127 -13.82 4.76 -5.14
CA PHE A 127 -14.55 4.58 -6.38
C PHE A 127 -14.12 3.28 -7.03
N SER A 128 -15.07 2.54 -7.60
CA SER A 128 -14.76 1.35 -8.41
C SER A 128 -15.74 1.27 -9.57
N ASN A 129 -15.24 0.81 -10.71
CA ASN A 129 -16.09 0.50 -11.86
C ASN A 129 -16.55 -0.96 -11.88
N ILE A 130 -16.18 -1.73 -10.86
CA ILE A 130 -16.56 -3.15 -10.76
C ILE A 130 -17.97 -3.23 -10.17
N ARG A 131 -18.82 -4.05 -10.83
CA ARG A 131 -20.22 -4.23 -10.43
C ARG A 131 -20.56 -5.69 -10.20
#